data_099cc2e000cfec7ec07090decb5e08f9
#
_entry.id   099cc2e000cfec7ec07090decb5e08f9
#
_cell.length_a   1.000
_cell.length_b   1.000
_cell.length_c   1.000
_cell.angle_alpha   90.00
_cell.angle_beta   90.00
_cell.angle_gamma   90.00
#
_symmetry.space_group_name_H-M   'P 1'
#
loop_
_entity.id
_entity.type
_entity.pdbx_description
1 polymer ?
#
loop_
_entity_poly.entity_id
_entity_poly.type
_entity_poly.pdbx_seq_one_letter_code
_entity_poly.pdbx_strand_id
1 'polypeptide(L)'
;MCIAAAPLLLAASGLSAVATGVGALQANAQAQYRAKIADRNAKLEIEAGQQERQNIRDEAQAKYREIARVKGQQRVTAGANGVAIDFGTAGDVQADTQAMGSEDVNRIYQKGNQAMRGRDIGASNYMAEANASRSAGKAALVKGVFDMGSTVLGGASQYKKMRPK
;
A
#
# COMPACT_ATOMS: atom_id res chain seq x y z
N MET A 1 4.01 -21.74 61.91
CA MET A 1 4.69 -20.66 61.20
C MET A 1 4.25 -20.64 59.76
N CYS A 2 3.10 -20.04 59.39
CA CYS A 2 2.66 -19.87 58.00
C CYS A 2 1.64 -18.72 57.85
N ILE A 3 1.91 -17.54 58.41
CA ILE A 3 0.97 -16.39 58.35
C ILE A 3 1.47 -15.27 57.41
N ALA A 4 2.67 -15.39 56.88
CA ALA A 4 3.27 -14.28 56.08
C ALA A 4 3.09 -14.39 54.54
N ALA A 5 2.47 -15.45 54.00
CA ALA A 5 2.37 -15.66 52.56
C ALA A 5 1.15 -14.96 51.88
N ALA A 6 0.10 -14.66 52.62
CA ALA A 6 -1.12 -14.10 52.06
C ALA A 6 -0.99 -12.68 51.48
N PRO A 7 -0.29 -11.71 52.11
CA PRO A 7 -0.12 -10.37 51.56
C PRO A 7 0.80 -10.33 50.32
N LEU A 8 1.79 -11.25 50.24
CA LEU A 8 2.69 -11.36 49.09
C LEU A 8 1.97 -11.82 47.82
N LEU A 9 0.96 -12.69 47.93
CA LEU A 9 0.17 -13.15 46.77
C LEU A 9 -0.75 -12.07 46.21
N LEU A 10 -1.31 -11.20 47.03
CA LEU A 10 -2.10 -10.05 46.59
C LEU A 10 -1.21 -8.98 45.89
N ALA A 11 -0.01 -8.76 46.41
CA ALA A 11 0.95 -7.86 45.77
C ALA A 11 1.44 -8.43 44.43
N ALA A 12 1.69 -9.74 44.36
CA ALA A 12 2.11 -10.39 43.11
C ALA A 12 1.00 -10.38 42.03
N SER A 13 -0.27 -10.60 42.41
CA SER A 13 -1.40 -10.52 41.45
C SER A 13 -1.67 -9.09 40.99
N GLY A 14 -1.46 -8.08 41.82
CA GLY A 14 -1.55 -6.68 41.47
C GLY A 14 -0.46 -6.25 40.44
N LEU A 15 0.77 -6.66 40.69
CA LEU A 15 1.89 -6.38 39.77
C LEU A 15 1.73 -7.07 38.41
N SER A 16 1.24 -8.31 38.38
CA SER A 16 0.98 -9.05 37.15
C SER A 16 -0.16 -8.42 36.31
N ALA A 17 -1.20 -7.93 36.95
CA ALA A 17 -2.31 -7.24 36.29
C ALA A 17 -1.84 -5.93 35.65
N VAL A 18 -1.01 -5.15 36.34
CA VAL A 18 -0.41 -3.91 35.78
C VAL A 18 0.52 -4.23 34.60
N ALA A 19 1.36 -5.26 34.71
CA ALA A 19 2.26 -5.66 33.62
C ALA A 19 1.47 -6.08 32.36
N THR A 20 0.35 -6.77 32.52
CA THR A 20 -0.53 -7.16 31.39
C THR A 20 -1.17 -5.94 30.74
N GLY A 21 -1.61 -4.95 31.54
CA GLY A 21 -2.17 -3.70 31.01
C GLY A 21 -1.15 -2.87 30.23
N VAL A 22 0.06 -2.74 30.75
CA VAL A 22 1.16 -2.04 30.05
C VAL A 22 1.52 -2.74 28.76
N GLY A 23 1.58 -4.09 28.75
CA GLY A 23 1.82 -4.89 27.56
C GLY A 23 0.76 -4.67 26.46
N ALA A 24 -0.51 -4.58 26.83
CA ALA A 24 -1.60 -4.30 25.90
C ALA A 24 -1.52 -2.88 25.31
N LEU A 25 -1.17 -1.89 26.13
CA LEU A 25 -0.96 -0.51 25.66
C LEU A 25 0.21 -0.42 24.69
N GLN A 26 1.33 -1.10 24.98
CA GLN A 26 2.50 -1.15 24.12
C GLN A 26 2.19 -1.86 22.79
N ALA A 27 1.48 -2.98 22.83
CA ALA A 27 1.03 -3.70 21.65
C ALA A 27 0.13 -2.83 20.75
N ASN A 28 -0.81 -2.08 21.37
CA ASN A 28 -1.63 -1.13 20.63
C ASN A 28 -0.80 0.02 20.03
N ALA A 29 0.15 0.58 20.77
CA ALA A 29 1.02 1.64 20.27
C ALA A 29 1.86 1.18 19.06
N GLN A 30 2.41 -0.03 19.12
CA GLN A 30 3.13 -0.63 17.99
C GLN A 30 2.20 -0.87 16.78
N ALA A 31 0.99 -1.36 17.02
CA ALA A 31 0.00 -1.58 15.97
C ALA A 31 -0.41 -0.25 15.30
N GLN A 32 -0.61 0.81 16.06
CA GLN A 32 -0.88 2.15 15.54
C GLN A 32 0.30 2.71 14.74
N TYR A 33 1.52 2.47 15.19
CA TYR A 33 2.71 2.89 14.45
C TYR A 33 2.83 2.16 13.10
N ARG A 34 2.62 0.83 13.08
CA ARG A 34 2.58 0.04 11.83
C ARG A 34 1.49 0.54 10.89
N ALA A 35 0.31 0.82 11.41
CA ALA A 35 -0.79 1.36 10.61
C ALA A 35 -0.42 2.71 9.96
N LYS A 36 0.24 3.62 10.69
CA LYS A 36 0.72 4.90 10.13
C LYS A 36 1.76 4.72 9.03
N ILE A 37 2.67 3.75 9.19
CA ILE A 37 3.66 3.42 8.13
C ILE A 37 2.94 2.90 6.89
N ALA A 38 2.00 1.96 7.06
CA ALA A 38 1.23 1.40 5.95
C ALA A 38 0.39 2.48 5.25
N ASP A 39 -0.28 3.39 5.98
CA ASP A 39 -0.98 4.54 5.38
C ASP A 39 -0.05 5.44 4.56
N ARG A 40 1.16 5.67 5.08
CA ARG A 40 2.16 6.47 4.35
C ARG A 40 2.60 5.78 3.07
N ASN A 41 2.85 4.47 3.14
CA ASN A 41 3.23 3.68 1.96
C ASN A 41 2.10 3.65 0.93
N ALA A 42 0.84 3.54 1.36
CA ALA A 42 -0.32 3.64 0.47
C ALA A 42 -0.35 4.99 -0.27
N LYS A 43 -0.10 6.10 0.44
CA LYS A 43 -0.04 7.43 -0.19
C LYS A 43 1.09 7.54 -1.21
N LEU A 44 2.27 7.01 -0.90
CA LEU A 44 3.40 7.00 -1.83
C LEU A 44 3.10 6.20 -3.10
N GLU A 45 2.40 5.06 -2.99
CA GLU A 45 1.95 4.30 -4.17
C GLU A 45 0.94 5.09 -5.02
N ILE A 46 0.01 5.82 -4.39
CA ILE A 46 -0.95 6.68 -5.09
C ILE A 46 -0.23 7.81 -5.83
N GLU A 47 0.72 8.49 -5.17
CA GLU A 47 1.53 9.55 -5.77
C GLU A 47 2.37 9.01 -6.93
N ALA A 48 3.02 7.85 -6.76
CA ALA A 48 3.75 7.18 -7.82
C ALA A 48 2.84 6.81 -9.01
N GLY A 49 1.61 6.39 -8.75
CA GLY A 49 0.61 6.14 -9.79
C GLY A 49 0.23 7.41 -10.56
N GLN A 50 0.12 8.56 -9.89
CA GLN A 50 -0.14 9.85 -10.54
C GLN A 50 1.04 10.28 -11.42
N GLN A 51 2.26 10.11 -10.94
CA GLN A 51 3.47 10.40 -11.70
C GLN A 51 3.58 9.49 -12.94
N GLU A 52 3.26 8.21 -12.79
CA GLU A 52 3.24 7.26 -13.91
C GLU A 52 2.24 7.69 -14.99
N ARG A 53 1.06 8.20 -14.62
CA ARG A 53 0.11 8.76 -15.57
C ARG A 53 0.67 9.95 -16.35
N GLN A 54 1.47 10.79 -15.72
CA GLN A 54 2.13 11.90 -16.40
C GLN A 54 3.18 11.38 -17.38
N ASN A 55 4.03 10.45 -16.92
CA ASN A 55 5.06 9.83 -17.75
C ASN A 55 4.48 9.17 -19.01
N ILE A 56 3.37 8.43 -18.87
CA ILE A 56 2.66 7.80 -19.99
C ILE A 56 2.20 8.84 -21.02
N ARG A 57 1.63 9.96 -20.56
CA ARG A 57 1.18 11.05 -21.45
C ARG A 57 2.34 11.68 -22.17
N ASP A 58 3.44 11.94 -21.46
CA ASP A 58 4.62 12.58 -22.02
C ASP A 58 5.30 11.66 -23.05
N GLU A 59 5.39 10.36 -22.75
CA GLU A 59 5.91 9.35 -23.67
C GLU A 59 5.03 9.23 -24.93
N ALA A 60 3.71 9.15 -24.74
CA ALA A 60 2.77 9.11 -25.87
C ALA A 60 2.88 10.38 -26.75
N GLN A 61 2.97 11.57 -26.13
CA GLN A 61 3.16 12.81 -26.88
C GLN A 61 4.51 12.85 -27.62
N ALA A 62 5.58 12.36 -26.99
CA ALA A 62 6.89 12.26 -27.64
C ALA A 62 6.79 11.34 -28.86
N LYS A 63 6.09 10.21 -28.74
CA LYS A 63 5.89 9.27 -29.84
C LYS A 63 5.06 9.88 -30.98
N TYR A 64 4.00 10.64 -30.68
CA TYR A 64 3.25 11.36 -31.70
C TYR A 64 4.11 12.37 -32.45
N ARG A 65 4.98 13.10 -31.74
CA ARG A 65 5.93 14.04 -32.39
C ARG A 65 6.94 13.33 -33.29
N GLU A 66 7.40 12.15 -32.85
CA GLU A 66 8.29 11.31 -33.66
C GLU A 66 7.61 10.86 -34.95
N ILE A 67 6.38 10.34 -34.87
CA ILE A 67 5.58 9.95 -36.04
C ILE A 67 5.42 11.11 -37.01
N ALA A 68 5.04 12.30 -36.51
CA ALA A 68 4.87 13.48 -37.33
C ALA A 68 6.18 13.90 -38.02
N ARG A 69 7.33 13.79 -37.32
CA ARG A 69 8.65 14.07 -37.86
C ARG A 69 9.02 13.08 -38.97
N VAL A 70 8.82 11.78 -38.75
CA VAL A 70 9.11 10.75 -39.75
C VAL A 70 8.26 10.95 -41.00
N LYS A 71 6.95 11.19 -40.84
CA LYS A 71 6.05 11.50 -41.97
C LYS A 71 6.48 12.76 -42.71
N GLY A 72 6.89 13.79 -41.97
CA GLY A 72 7.42 15.02 -42.56
C GLY A 72 8.68 14.77 -43.44
N GLN A 73 9.61 13.96 -42.93
CA GLN A 73 10.81 13.57 -43.68
C GLN A 73 10.45 12.75 -44.92
N GLN A 74 9.54 11.80 -44.84
CA GLN A 74 9.04 11.01 -45.98
C GLN A 74 8.45 11.94 -47.08
N ARG A 75 7.64 12.92 -46.68
CA ARG A 75 7.04 13.89 -47.59
C ARG A 75 8.09 14.76 -48.30
N VAL A 76 9.07 15.26 -47.56
CA VAL A 76 10.16 16.04 -48.12
C VAL A 76 10.97 15.20 -49.12
N THR A 77 11.29 13.95 -48.77
CA THR A 77 12.04 13.05 -49.63
C THR A 77 11.25 12.72 -50.90
N ALA A 78 9.96 12.41 -50.81
CA ALA A 78 9.10 12.14 -51.96
C ALA A 78 9.03 13.35 -52.88
N GLY A 79 8.79 14.56 -52.33
CA GLY A 79 8.74 15.81 -53.10
C GLY A 79 10.05 16.15 -53.77
N ALA A 80 11.20 15.97 -53.10
CA ALA A 80 12.52 16.19 -53.66
C ALA A 80 12.83 15.27 -54.88
N ASN A 81 12.26 14.06 -54.87
CA ASN A 81 12.39 13.12 -55.97
C ASN A 81 11.30 13.25 -57.08
N GLY A 82 10.46 14.28 -56.99
CA GLY A 82 9.39 14.51 -57.94
C GLY A 82 8.25 13.50 -57.88
N VAL A 83 8.13 12.77 -56.79
CA VAL A 83 7.06 11.80 -56.57
C VAL A 83 5.85 12.48 -55.93
N ALA A 84 4.63 12.11 -56.33
CA ALA A 84 3.40 12.61 -55.71
C ALA A 84 3.36 12.22 -54.21
N ILE A 85 3.15 13.21 -53.33
CA ILE A 85 3.34 13.05 -51.89
C ILE A 85 2.19 12.23 -51.25
N ASP A 86 0.97 12.40 -51.75
CA ASP A 86 -0.24 11.87 -51.14
C ASP A 86 -0.89 10.72 -51.98
N PHE A 87 -0.16 10.17 -52.96
CA PHE A 87 -0.69 9.16 -53.88
C PHE A 87 0.33 8.03 -54.16
N GLY A 88 -0.19 6.83 -54.40
CA GLY A 88 0.62 5.65 -54.70
C GLY A 88 1.51 5.23 -53.53
N THR A 89 2.65 4.64 -53.82
CA THR A 89 3.58 4.08 -52.84
C THR A 89 4.02 5.10 -51.77
N ALA A 90 4.13 6.37 -52.10
CA ALA A 90 4.50 7.40 -51.11
C ALA A 90 3.36 7.65 -50.09
N GLY A 91 2.11 7.59 -50.51
CA GLY A 91 0.95 7.62 -49.64
C GLY A 91 0.86 6.37 -48.74
N ASP A 92 1.10 5.19 -49.32
CA ASP A 92 1.06 3.92 -48.58
C ASP A 92 2.13 3.88 -47.47
N VAL A 93 3.36 4.30 -47.73
CA VAL A 93 4.45 4.38 -46.73
C VAL A 93 4.07 5.31 -45.58
N GLN A 94 3.40 6.44 -45.84
CA GLN A 94 2.94 7.36 -44.80
C GLN A 94 1.80 6.78 -43.99
N ALA A 95 0.89 6.01 -44.62
CA ALA A 95 -0.20 5.31 -43.96
C ALA A 95 0.36 4.20 -43.03
N ASP A 96 1.32 3.41 -43.49
CA ASP A 96 2.00 2.38 -42.70
C ASP A 96 2.76 3.00 -41.52
N THR A 97 3.46 4.10 -41.72
CA THR A 97 4.13 4.83 -40.65
C THR A 97 3.13 5.30 -39.59
N GLN A 98 1.96 5.77 -40.00
CA GLN A 98 0.89 6.17 -39.09
C GLN A 98 0.32 4.98 -38.34
N ALA A 99 0.08 3.85 -39.03
CA ALA A 99 -0.47 2.63 -38.41
C ALA A 99 0.49 2.05 -37.37
N MET A 100 1.76 1.85 -37.73
CA MET A 100 2.80 1.38 -36.80
C MET A 100 2.98 2.32 -35.61
N GLY A 101 3.00 3.61 -35.87
CA GLY A 101 3.13 4.61 -34.81
C GLY A 101 1.94 4.61 -33.85
N SER A 102 0.73 4.43 -34.34
CA SER A 102 -0.47 4.31 -33.49
C SER A 102 -0.47 3.02 -32.66
N GLU A 103 0.06 1.93 -33.21
CA GLU A 103 0.26 0.70 -32.46
C GLU A 103 1.27 0.87 -31.32
N ASP A 104 2.39 1.54 -31.57
CA ASP A 104 3.36 1.85 -30.54
C ASP A 104 2.77 2.71 -29.41
N VAL A 105 1.98 3.73 -29.75
CA VAL A 105 1.26 4.54 -28.76
C VAL A 105 0.28 3.69 -27.95
N ASN A 106 -0.44 2.77 -28.58
CA ASN A 106 -1.33 1.86 -27.88
C ASN A 106 -0.55 0.96 -26.89
N ARG A 107 0.64 0.48 -27.28
CA ARG A 107 1.52 -0.30 -26.40
C ARG A 107 2.00 0.52 -25.20
N ILE A 108 2.33 1.80 -25.39
CA ILE A 108 2.68 2.72 -24.30
C ILE A 108 1.52 2.80 -23.29
N TYR A 109 0.30 3.06 -23.77
CA TYR A 109 -0.87 3.09 -22.89
C TYR A 109 -1.17 1.76 -22.20
N GLN A 110 -1.01 0.63 -22.88
CA GLN A 110 -1.22 -0.70 -22.28
C GLN A 110 -0.22 -0.99 -21.17
N LYS A 111 1.07 -0.73 -21.40
CA LYS A 111 2.13 -0.88 -20.38
C LYS A 111 1.87 0.03 -19.19
N GLY A 112 1.54 1.29 -19.46
CA GLY A 112 1.24 2.24 -18.42
C GLY A 112 0.02 1.87 -17.58
N ASN A 113 -1.05 1.37 -18.22
CA ASN A 113 -2.23 0.89 -17.51
C ASN A 113 -1.91 -0.33 -16.62
N GLN A 114 -1.02 -1.22 -17.07
CA GLN A 114 -0.56 -2.35 -16.24
C GLN A 114 0.26 -1.86 -15.04
N ALA A 115 1.17 -0.92 -15.25
CA ALA A 115 1.95 -0.32 -14.17
C ALA A 115 1.05 0.39 -13.14
N MET A 116 0.07 1.18 -13.59
CA MET A 116 -0.89 1.84 -12.71
C MET A 116 -1.72 0.83 -11.89
N ARG A 117 -2.21 -0.26 -12.51
CA ARG A 117 -2.91 -1.33 -11.77
C ARG A 117 -2.03 -1.93 -10.68
N GLY A 118 -0.74 -2.13 -10.95
CA GLY A 118 0.22 -2.59 -9.95
C GLY A 118 0.30 -1.64 -8.74
N ARG A 119 0.35 -0.32 -8.99
CA ARG A 119 0.35 0.72 -7.96
C ARG A 119 -0.97 0.75 -7.17
N ASP A 120 -2.11 0.66 -7.85
CA ASP A 120 -3.43 0.63 -7.20
C ASP A 120 -3.58 -0.59 -6.29
N ILE A 121 -3.10 -1.76 -6.73
CA ILE A 121 -3.08 -2.99 -5.91
C ILE A 121 -2.14 -2.79 -4.71
N GLY A 122 -0.95 -2.23 -4.91
CA GLY A 122 -0.01 -1.92 -3.84
C GLY A 122 -0.62 -0.99 -2.79
N ALA A 123 -1.22 0.11 -3.22
CA ALA A 123 -1.91 1.05 -2.34
C ALA A 123 -3.05 0.38 -1.55
N SER A 124 -3.87 -0.45 -2.22
CA SER A 124 -4.96 -1.19 -1.58
C SER A 124 -4.44 -2.18 -0.52
N ASN A 125 -3.34 -2.89 -0.81
CA ASN A 125 -2.72 -3.82 0.14
C ASN A 125 -2.21 -3.09 1.38
N TYR A 126 -1.54 -1.93 1.23
CA TYR A 126 -1.10 -1.13 2.35
C TYR A 126 -2.27 -0.56 3.17
N MET A 127 -3.37 -0.16 2.53
CA MET A 127 -4.59 0.26 3.25
C MET A 127 -5.20 -0.89 4.05
N ALA A 128 -5.24 -2.09 3.48
CA ALA A 128 -5.70 -3.30 4.17
C ALA A 128 -4.80 -3.62 5.38
N GLU A 129 -3.47 -3.55 5.21
CA GLU A 129 -2.50 -3.73 6.30
C GLU A 129 -2.68 -2.70 7.42
N ALA A 130 -2.89 -1.42 7.06
CA ALA A 130 -3.16 -0.36 8.03
C ALA A 130 -4.42 -0.66 8.85
N ASN A 131 -5.50 -1.08 8.19
CA ASN A 131 -6.75 -1.43 8.86
C ASN A 131 -6.61 -2.68 9.74
N ALA A 132 -5.91 -3.71 9.26
CA ALA A 132 -5.62 -4.91 10.02
C ALA A 132 -4.78 -4.59 11.27
N SER A 133 -3.75 -3.75 11.14
CA SER A 133 -2.93 -3.29 12.25
C SER A 133 -3.75 -2.52 13.29
N ARG A 134 -4.63 -1.60 12.87
CA ARG A 134 -5.53 -0.90 13.79
C ARG A 134 -6.47 -1.85 14.52
N SER A 135 -7.01 -2.84 13.82
CA SER A 135 -7.90 -3.85 14.40
C SER A 135 -7.15 -4.71 15.41
N ALA A 136 -5.93 -5.15 15.10
CA ALA A 136 -5.07 -5.89 16.00
C ALA A 136 -4.72 -5.09 17.28
N GLY A 137 -4.44 -3.78 17.14
CA GLY A 137 -4.21 -2.89 18.27
C GLY A 137 -5.43 -2.79 19.19
N LYS A 138 -6.62 -2.62 18.64
CA LYS A 138 -7.88 -2.60 19.42
C LYS A 138 -8.13 -3.95 20.11
N ALA A 139 -7.91 -5.05 19.40
CA ALA A 139 -8.06 -6.40 19.97
C ALA A 139 -7.08 -6.65 21.14
N ALA A 140 -5.83 -6.16 21.02
CA ALA A 140 -4.85 -6.24 22.10
C ALA A 140 -5.30 -5.48 23.35
N LEU A 141 -5.93 -4.31 23.21
CA LEU A 141 -6.50 -3.56 24.35
C LEU A 141 -7.64 -4.33 24.99
N VAL A 142 -8.59 -4.83 24.20
CA VAL A 142 -9.73 -5.61 24.72
C VAL A 142 -9.23 -6.84 25.46
N LYS A 143 -8.31 -7.59 24.84
CA LYS A 143 -7.69 -8.76 25.48
C LYS A 143 -6.98 -8.38 26.78
N GLY A 144 -6.20 -7.29 26.79
CA GLY A 144 -5.51 -6.82 27.99
C GLY A 144 -6.46 -6.51 29.15
N VAL A 145 -7.61 -5.89 28.87
CA VAL A 145 -8.65 -5.63 29.90
C VAL A 145 -9.22 -6.95 30.45
N PHE A 146 -9.53 -7.92 29.61
CA PHE A 146 -10.01 -9.23 30.05
C PHE A 146 -8.96 -9.99 30.85
N ASP A 147 -7.72 -10.01 30.42
CA ASP A 147 -6.62 -10.68 31.10
C ASP A 147 -6.34 -10.03 32.48
N MET A 148 -6.41 -8.70 32.58
CA MET A 148 -6.33 -8.00 33.86
C MET A 148 -7.47 -8.40 34.80
N GLY A 149 -8.70 -8.39 34.30
CA GLY A 149 -9.88 -8.80 35.09
C GLY A 149 -9.78 -10.23 35.58
N SER A 150 -9.38 -11.17 34.73
CA SER A 150 -9.21 -12.58 35.10
C SER A 150 -8.09 -12.79 36.12
N THR A 151 -6.99 -12.05 36.02
CA THR A 151 -5.87 -12.11 36.95
C THR A 151 -6.29 -11.63 38.37
N VAL A 152 -7.04 -10.52 38.41
CA VAL A 152 -7.56 -9.97 39.68
C VAL A 152 -8.57 -10.95 40.34
N LEU A 153 -9.51 -11.49 39.54
CA LEU A 153 -10.50 -12.44 40.01
C LEU A 153 -9.85 -13.76 40.46
N GLY A 154 -8.85 -14.26 39.74
CA GLY A 154 -8.06 -15.43 40.09
C GLY A 154 -7.32 -15.23 41.42
N GLY A 155 -6.65 -14.10 41.60
CA GLY A 155 -5.97 -13.73 42.84
C GLY A 155 -6.93 -13.64 44.03
N ALA A 156 -8.10 -13.02 43.88
CA ALA A 156 -9.12 -12.90 44.89
C ALA A 156 -9.72 -14.26 45.30
N SER A 157 -9.93 -15.17 44.35
CA SER A 157 -10.43 -16.51 44.61
C SER A 157 -9.43 -17.38 45.39
N GLN A 158 -8.15 -17.28 45.09
CA GLN A 158 -7.06 -17.96 45.80
C GLN A 158 -6.92 -17.41 47.22
N TYR A 159 -7.01 -16.11 47.43
CA TYR A 159 -6.99 -15.49 48.74
C TYR A 159 -8.14 -15.99 49.63
N LYS A 160 -9.35 -16.09 49.07
CA LYS A 160 -10.51 -16.64 49.80
C LYS A 160 -10.33 -18.09 50.26
N LYS A 161 -9.64 -18.92 49.46
CA LYS A 161 -9.34 -20.32 49.79
C LYS A 161 -8.29 -20.49 50.90
N MET A 162 -7.38 -19.52 51.05
CA MET A 162 -6.28 -19.56 52.02
C MET A 162 -6.64 -18.89 53.34
N ARG A 163 -7.82 -18.28 53.47
CA ARG A 163 -8.26 -17.67 54.73
C ARG A 163 -8.73 -18.78 55.68
N PRO A 164 -8.00 -19.06 56.78
CA PRO A 164 -8.46 -20.05 57.78
C PRO A 164 -9.79 -19.56 58.40
N LYS A 165 -10.69 -20.52 58.67
CA LYS A 165 -11.92 -20.27 59.41
C LYS A 165 -11.62 -19.89 60.83
#